data_e295ef51c3b5d4724150351982498379
#
_entry.id   e295ef51c3b5d4724150351982498379
#
_cell.length_a   1.000
_cell.length_b   1.000
_cell.length_c   1.000
_cell.angle_alpha   90.00
_cell.angle_beta   90.00
_cell.angle_gamma   90.00
#
_symmetry.space_group_name_H-M   'P 1'
#
loop_
_entity.id
_entity.type
_entity.pdbx_description
1 polymer ?
#
loop_
_entity_poly.entity_id
_entity_poly.type
_entity_poly.pdbx_seq_one_letter_code
_entity_poly.pdbx_strand_id
1 'polypeptide(L)'
;MTRLSIVLASVVLVSVVISLSGCVSGHSSIGPVTDARRVQMPGALQHVVLVDLADDAEIAAMKAASDELLPQIPLVRGYICGTPVDIGRANVADDYDLGIVVQFASVEDYKAYLDHPLHKQLVTEWRPKWRRSYIVDFGM
;
A
#
# COMPACT_ATOMS: atom_id res chain seq x y z
N MET A 1 77.12 -11.61 -48.85
CA MET A 1 76.48 -12.75 -48.08
C MET A 1 75.19 -12.27 -47.52
N THR A 2 74.14 -12.38 -48.33
CA THR A 2 72.82 -11.76 -48.09
C THR A 2 71.85 -12.87 -47.70
N ARG A 3 71.37 -12.84 -46.50
CA ARG A 3 70.34 -13.80 -45.99
C ARG A 3 68.96 -13.24 -46.25
N LEU A 4 68.22 -13.95 -47.08
CA LEU A 4 66.82 -13.70 -47.48
C LEU A 4 65.92 -14.27 -46.38
N SER A 5 65.22 -13.41 -45.68
CA SER A 5 64.19 -13.82 -44.68
C SER A 5 62.83 -13.86 -45.35
N ILE A 6 62.24 -15.04 -45.39
CA ILE A 6 60.89 -15.27 -45.90
C ILE A 6 59.91 -14.97 -44.75
N VAL A 7 59.09 -13.97 -44.92
CA VAL A 7 57.94 -13.69 -43.99
C VAL A 7 56.70 -14.45 -44.50
N LEU A 8 56.27 -15.40 -43.71
CA LEU A 8 54.99 -16.07 -43.92
C LEU A 8 53.86 -15.17 -43.44
N ALA A 9 53.04 -14.73 -44.35
CA ALA A 9 51.80 -14.03 -44.06
C ALA A 9 50.70 -15.03 -43.73
N SER A 10 50.26 -15.10 -42.47
CA SER A 10 49.13 -15.89 -42.06
C SER A 10 47.85 -15.13 -42.37
N VAL A 11 47.05 -15.63 -43.30
CA VAL A 11 45.70 -15.15 -43.62
C VAL A 11 44.75 -15.67 -42.55
N VAL A 12 44.26 -14.80 -41.68
CA VAL A 12 43.18 -15.10 -40.74
C VAL A 12 41.86 -14.91 -41.43
N LEU A 13 41.19 -15.99 -41.71
CA LEU A 13 39.80 -16.02 -42.21
C LEU A 13 38.86 -15.67 -41.05
N VAL A 14 38.37 -14.43 -41.04
CA VAL A 14 37.30 -14.03 -40.11
C VAL A 14 35.95 -14.47 -40.67
N SER A 15 35.40 -15.55 -40.12
CA SER A 15 34.05 -15.99 -40.44
C SER A 15 33.06 -15.08 -39.70
N VAL A 16 32.39 -14.20 -40.46
CA VAL A 16 31.27 -13.40 -39.92
C VAL A 16 30.02 -14.28 -39.84
N VAL A 17 29.66 -14.71 -38.65
CA VAL A 17 28.38 -15.34 -38.38
C VAL A 17 27.32 -14.25 -38.26
N ILE A 18 26.50 -14.07 -39.29
CA ILE A 18 25.33 -13.21 -39.24
C ILE A 18 24.25 -13.95 -38.45
N SER A 19 24.11 -13.62 -37.19
CA SER A 19 22.97 -14.05 -36.37
C SER A 19 21.74 -13.25 -36.80
N LEU A 20 20.80 -13.87 -37.50
CA LEU A 20 19.46 -13.33 -37.70
C LEU A 20 18.76 -13.36 -36.35
N SER A 21 18.72 -12.21 -35.68
CA SER A 21 17.84 -12.01 -34.50
C SER A 21 16.40 -11.94 -35.03
N GLY A 22 15.71 -13.07 -34.92
CA GLY A 22 14.27 -13.14 -35.11
C GLY A 22 13.60 -12.23 -34.08
N CYS A 23 12.82 -11.26 -34.55
CA CYS A 23 11.87 -10.55 -33.70
C CYS A 23 10.85 -11.55 -33.17
N VAL A 24 11.09 -12.04 -31.97
CA VAL A 24 10.06 -12.71 -31.19
C VAL A 24 9.08 -11.64 -30.75
N SER A 25 7.95 -11.52 -31.45
CA SER A 25 6.79 -10.76 -30.97
C SER A 25 6.32 -11.44 -29.68
N GLY A 26 6.82 -10.92 -28.54
CA GLY A 26 6.39 -11.37 -27.23
C GLY A 26 4.93 -11.00 -27.05
N HIS A 27 4.02 -11.92 -27.38
CA HIS A 27 2.70 -11.93 -26.79
C HIS A 27 2.92 -12.14 -25.30
N SER A 28 2.87 -11.05 -24.53
CA SER A 28 2.73 -11.15 -23.09
C SER A 28 1.35 -11.74 -22.82
N SER A 29 1.25 -13.05 -22.85
CA SER A 29 0.14 -13.75 -22.23
C SER A 29 0.22 -13.39 -20.74
N ILE A 30 -0.67 -12.52 -20.28
CA ILE A 30 -0.93 -12.35 -18.87
C ILE A 30 -1.42 -13.73 -18.42
N GLY A 31 -0.51 -14.54 -17.90
CA GLY A 31 -0.85 -15.82 -17.28
C GLY A 31 -1.86 -15.57 -16.16
N PRO A 32 -2.62 -16.60 -15.75
CA PRO A 32 -3.52 -16.45 -14.62
C PRO A 32 -2.72 -15.86 -13.47
N VAL A 33 -3.26 -14.79 -12.87
CA VAL A 33 -2.65 -14.14 -11.69
C VAL A 33 -2.57 -15.23 -10.63
N THR A 34 -1.44 -15.91 -10.59
CA THR A 34 -1.17 -16.89 -9.57
C THR A 34 -1.10 -16.18 -8.23
N ASP A 35 -1.54 -16.83 -7.20
CA ASP A 35 -1.71 -16.42 -5.79
C ASP A 35 -0.51 -15.64 -5.17
N ALA A 36 0.62 -15.58 -5.86
CA ALA A 36 1.85 -14.92 -5.44
C ALA A 36 1.79 -13.37 -5.41
N ARG A 37 0.72 -12.74 -5.89
CA ARG A 37 0.53 -11.28 -5.87
C ARG A 37 -0.61 -10.82 -4.96
N ARG A 38 -1.12 -11.67 -4.11
CA ARG A 38 -1.95 -11.20 -3.02
C ARG A 38 -1.05 -10.32 -2.15
N VAL A 39 -1.21 -9.00 -2.25
CA VAL A 39 -0.61 -8.08 -1.28
C VAL A 39 -1.18 -8.49 0.07
N GLN A 40 -0.38 -9.21 0.86
CA GLN A 40 -0.78 -9.57 2.21
C GLN A 40 -0.83 -8.26 3.00
N MET A 41 -2.03 -7.82 3.26
CA MET A 41 -2.24 -6.78 4.26
C MET A 41 -1.73 -7.32 5.59
N PRO A 42 -0.99 -6.54 6.38
CA PRO A 42 -0.35 -7.02 7.62
C PRO A 42 -1.34 -7.48 8.70
N GLY A 43 -2.66 -7.28 8.49
CA GLY A 43 -3.71 -7.69 9.41
C GLY A 43 -4.80 -8.51 8.70
N ALA A 44 -5.33 -9.52 9.42
CA ALA A 44 -6.43 -10.35 8.95
C ALA A 44 -7.79 -9.63 9.04
N LEU A 45 -7.91 -8.61 9.89
CA LEU A 45 -9.11 -7.81 10.09
C LEU A 45 -8.82 -6.33 9.80
N GLN A 46 -9.72 -5.69 9.07
CA GLN A 46 -9.71 -4.27 8.75
C GLN A 46 -10.86 -3.58 9.47
N HIS A 47 -10.54 -2.57 10.26
CA HIS A 47 -11.48 -1.67 10.91
C HIS A 47 -11.39 -0.32 10.21
N VAL A 48 -12.44 0.07 9.52
CA VAL A 48 -12.52 1.31 8.74
C VAL A 48 -13.52 2.24 9.39
N VAL A 49 -13.09 3.45 9.72
CA VAL A 49 -13.95 4.48 10.30
C VAL A 49 -13.90 5.72 9.42
N LEU A 50 -15.04 6.12 8.90
CA LEU A 50 -15.21 7.41 8.23
C LEU A 50 -15.89 8.36 9.21
N VAL A 51 -15.29 9.51 9.46
CA VAL A 51 -15.78 10.50 10.43
C VAL A 51 -16.11 11.80 9.72
N ASP A 52 -17.27 12.34 10.02
CA ASP A 52 -17.72 13.68 9.65
C ASP A 52 -17.80 14.49 10.97
N LEU A 53 -17.01 15.55 11.07
CA LEU A 53 -16.91 16.40 12.26
C LEU A 53 -17.96 17.52 12.24
N ALA A 54 -18.36 17.96 13.42
CA ALA A 54 -19.28 19.08 13.54
C ALA A 54 -18.61 20.44 13.21
N ASP A 55 -17.29 20.52 13.34
CA ASP A 55 -16.48 21.70 13.04
C ASP A 55 -15.24 21.29 12.23
N ASP A 56 -15.16 21.72 10.99
CA ASP A 56 -14.05 21.46 10.06
C ASP A 56 -12.70 21.97 10.57
N ALA A 57 -12.71 22.99 11.45
CA ALA A 57 -11.48 23.50 12.06
C ALA A 57 -10.77 22.48 12.96
N GLU A 58 -11.47 21.42 13.37
CA GLU A 58 -10.93 20.37 14.22
C GLU A 58 -10.34 19.17 13.46
N ILE A 59 -10.48 19.12 12.14
CA ILE A 59 -10.01 17.98 11.29
C ILE A 59 -8.52 17.70 11.52
N ALA A 60 -7.68 18.73 11.46
CA ALA A 60 -6.24 18.58 11.63
C ALA A 60 -5.88 18.10 13.06
N ALA A 61 -6.59 18.57 14.07
CA ALA A 61 -6.36 18.18 15.46
C ALA A 61 -6.78 16.74 15.72
N MET A 62 -7.94 16.30 15.21
CA MET A 62 -8.38 14.91 15.32
C MET A 62 -7.44 13.97 14.58
N LYS A 63 -7.00 14.36 13.38
CA LYS A 63 -6.00 13.57 12.64
C LYS A 63 -4.73 13.40 13.45
N ALA A 64 -4.18 14.48 14.00
CA ALA A 64 -2.96 14.46 14.81
C ALA A 64 -3.12 13.55 16.06
N ALA A 65 -4.24 13.66 16.77
CA ALA A 65 -4.52 12.81 17.92
C ALA A 65 -4.62 11.31 17.54
N SER A 66 -5.25 11.02 16.38
CA SER A 66 -5.33 9.64 15.86
C SER A 66 -3.95 9.10 15.47
N ASP A 67 -3.14 9.90 14.78
CA ASP A 67 -1.77 9.55 14.35
C ASP A 67 -0.84 9.33 15.55
N GLU A 68 -1.05 10.05 16.64
CA GLU A 68 -0.27 9.90 17.87
C GLU A 68 -0.69 8.66 18.66
N LEU A 69 -1.98 8.47 18.90
CA LEU A 69 -2.45 7.48 19.87
C LEU A 69 -2.59 6.07 19.30
N LEU A 70 -3.18 5.93 18.12
CA LEU A 70 -3.56 4.61 17.61
C LEU A 70 -2.36 3.72 17.25
N PRO A 71 -1.28 4.22 16.62
CA PRO A 71 -0.11 3.39 16.31
C PRO A 71 0.66 2.91 17.54
N GLN A 72 0.47 3.53 18.72
CA GLN A 72 1.11 3.12 19.96
C GLN A 72 0.46 1.88 20.59
N ILE A 73 -0.72 1.48 20.14
CA ILE A 73 -1.42 0.31 20.65
C ILE A 73 -0.76 -0.96 20.10
N PRO A 74 -0.21 -1.86 20.94
CA PRO A 74 0.57 -3.01 20.46
C PRO A 74 -0.22 -4.02 19.61
N LEU A 75 -1.55 -3.96 19.66
CA LEU A 75 -2.47 -4.82 18.90
C LEU A 75 -2.63 -4.35 17.46
N VAL A 76 -2.27 -3.11 17.15
CA VAL A 76 -2.37 -2.51 15.81
C VAL A 76 -1.24 -3.04 14.93
N ARG A 77 -1.60 -3.64 13.79
CA ARG A 77 -0.66 -4.19 12.80
C ARG A 77 -0.46 -3.25 11.61
N GLY A 78 -1.42 -2.41 11.34
CA GLY A 78 -1.36 -1.38 10.31
C GLY A 78 -2.30 -0.24 10.65
N TYR A 79 -1.93 0.96 10.23
CA TYR A 79 -2.69 2.17 10.50
C TYR A 79 -2.51 3.16 9.36
N ILE A 80 -3.59 3.82 8.99
CA ILE A 80 -3.57 5.00 8.13
C ILE A 80 -4.74 5.92 8.49
N CYS A 81 -4.50 7.22 8.49
CA CYS A 81 -5.52 8.25 8.62
C CYS A 81 -5.31 9.33 7.56
N GLY A 82 -6.37 9.72 6.88
CA GLY A 82 -6.31 10.73 5.83
C GLY A 82 -7.65 11.39 5.56
N THR A 83 -7.61 12.47 4.79
CA THR A 83 -8.79 13.17 4.27
C THR A 83 -9.23 12.58 2.94
N PRO A 84 -10.46 12.85 2.46
CA PRO A 84 -10.91 12.47 1.13
C PRO A 84 -9.97 12.96 0.03
N VAL A 85 -9.83 12.15 -1.03
CA VAL A 85 -9.05 12.52 -2.22
C VAL A 85 -9.99 12.55 -3.41
N ASP A 86 -10.21 13.74 -3.96
CA ASP A 86 -10.97 13.89 -5.20
C ASP A 86 -10.10 13.56 -6.42
N ILE A 87 -10.49 12.54 -7.17
CA ILE A 87 -9.91 12.14 -8.45
C ILE A 87 -10.90 12.27 -9.61
N GLY A 88 -11.99 13.00 -9.42
CA GLY A 88 -13.02 13.24 -10.43
C GLY A 88 -13.95 12.05 -10.71
N ARG A 89 -14.10 11.09 -9.80
CA ARG A 89 -15.01 9.95 -9.93
C ARG A 89 -16.33 10.24 -9.23
N ALA A 90 -17.44 10.23 -9.99
CA ALA A 90 -18.76 10.58 -9.49
C ALA A 90 -19.35 9.61 -8.43
N ASN A 91 -18.78 8.41 -8.26
CA ASN A 91 -19.28 7.39 -7.32
C ASN A 91 -18.29 7.12 -6.17
N VAL A 92 -17.41 8.04 -5.88
CA VAL A 92 -16.56 8.00 -4.69
C VAL A 92 -17.23 8.82 -3.59
N ALA A 93 -17.37 8.23 -2.40
CA ALA A 93 -17.89 8.97 -1.25
C ALA A 93 -16.85 10.01 -0.81
N ASP A 94 -17.26 11.24 -0.62
CA ASP A 94 -16.47 12.39 -0.17
C ASP A 94 -17.17 13.16 0.97
N ASP A 95 -18.28 12.61 1.47
CA ASP A 95 -19.11 13.19 2.51
C ASP A 95 -18.62 12.84 3.93
N TYR A 96 -17.29 12.83 4.13
CA TYR A 96 -16.60 12.64 5.40
C TYR A 96 -15.32 13.48 5.46
N ASP A 97 -14.80 13.76 6.65
CA ASP A 97 -13.59 14.57 6.86
C ASP A 97 -12.35 13.73 7.02
N LEU A 98 -12.46 12.60 7.73
CA LEU A 98 -11.35 11.69 8.00
C LEU A 98 -11.73 10.24 7.72
N GLY A 99 -10.88 9.55 6.98
CA GLY A 99 -10.88 8.10 6.85
C GLY A 99 -9.75 7.50 7.69
N ILE A 100 -10.09 6.59 8.59
CA ILE A 100 -9.15 5.89 9.47
C ILE A 100 -9.26 4.40 9.18
N VAL A 101 -8.13 3.75 8.90
CA VAL A 101 -8.06 2.29 8.76
C VAL A 101 -7.09 1.75 9.79
N VAL A 102 -7.56 0.82 10.59
CA VAL A 102 -6.76 0.10 11.58
C VAL A 102 -6.82 -1.40 11.27
N GLN A 103 -5.69 -2.07 11.33
CA GLN A 103 -5.56 -3.48 10.98
C GLN A 103 -5.15 -4.30 12.21
N PHE A 104 -5.76 -5.48 12.35
CA PHE A 104 -5.51 -6.40 13.46
C PHE A 104 -5.19 -7.81 12.94
N ALA A 105 -4.42 -8.57 13.72
CA ALA A 105 -4.10 -9.95 13.37
C ALA A 105 -5.30 -10.90 13.59
N SER A 106 -6.23 -10.55 14.48
CA SER A 106 -7.40 -11.37 14.81
C SER A 106 -8.58 -10.53 15.31
N VAL A 107 -9.74 -11.16 15.40
CA VAL A 107 -10.94 -10.57 16.02
C VAL A 107 -10.73 -10.34 17.52
N GLU A 108 -9.96 -11.20 18.17
CA GLU A 108 -9.60 -11.09 19.60
C GLU A 108 -8.75 -9.85 19.84
N ASP A 109 -7.74 -9.58 18.99
CA ASP A 109 -6.93 -8.36 19.06
C ASP A 109 -7.79 -7.11 18.86
N TYR A 110 -8.72 -7.15 17.91
CA TYR A 110 -9.65 -6.04 17.68
C TYR A 110 -10.54 -5.76 18.89
N LYS A 111 -11.11 -6.80 19.51
CA LYS A 111 -11.91 -6.65 20.74
C LYS A 111 -11.08 -6.04 21.87
N ALA A 112 -9.86 -6.53 22.08
CA ALA A 112 -8.96 -6.00 23.09
C ALA A 112 -8.54 -4.54 22.81
N TYR A 113 -8.36 -4.16 21.52
CA TYR A 113 -8.12 -2.79 21.10
C TYR A 113 -9.27 -1.85 21.50
N LEU A 114 -10.52 -2.25 21.35
CA LEU A 114 -11.68 -1.44 21.73
C LEU A 114 -11.66 -1.09 23.24
N ASP A 115 -11.07 -1.96 24.05
CA ASP A 115 -10.91 -1.75 25.49
C ASP A 115 -9.60 -1.08 25.90
N HIS A 116 -8.69 -0.87 24.96
CA HIS A 116 -7.37 -0.29 25.23
C HIS A 116 -7.48 1.18 25.70
N PRO A 117 -6.72 1.61 26.74
CA PRO A 117 -6.81 2.97 27.29
C PRO A 117 -6.64 4.08 26.24
N LEU A 118 -5.67 3.95 25.32
CA LEU A 118 -5.43 4.96 24.29
C LEU A 118 -6.59 5.07 23.28
N HIS A 119 -7.24 3.93 22.92
CA HIS A 119 -8.44 3.95 22.09
C HIS A 119 -9.59 4.64 22.83
N LYS A 120 -9.82 4.29 24.10
CA LYS A 120 -10.87 4.91 24.93
C LYS A 120 -10.62 6.41 25.11
N GLN A 121 -9.37 6.83 25.30
CA GLN A 121 -8.99 8.24 25.37
C GLN A 121 -9.42 8.98 24.10
N LEU A 122 -9.01 8.48 22.92
CA LEU A 122 -9.36 9.10 21.64
C LEU A 122 -10.87 9.19 21.45
N VAL A 123 -11.59 8.09 21.67
CA VAL A 123 -13.04 8.05 21.50
C VAL A 123 -13.76 8.98 22.51
N THR A 124 -13.33 9.03 23.75
CA THR A 124 -13.93 9.89 24.77
C THR A 124 -13.78 11.37 24.41
N GLU A 125 -12.63 11.75 23.90
CA GLU A 125 -12.33 13.14 23.52
C GLU A 125 -13.07 13.54 22.24
N TRP A 126 -13.08 12.68 21.22
CA TRP A 126 -13.49 13.09 19.89
C TRP A 126 -14.92 12.71 19.52
N ARG A 127 -15.49 11.64 20.05
CA ARG A 127 -16.86 11.22 19.74
C ARG A 127 -17.92 12.30 19.91
N PRO A 128 -17.87 13.16 20.95
CA PRO A 128 -18.84 14.25 21.12
C PRO A 128 -18.79 15.30 20.00
N LYS A 129 -17.69 15.37 19.25
CA LYS A 129 -17.46 16.31 18.18
C LYS A 129 -17.82 15.77 16.79
N TRP A 130 -18.23 14.50 16.71
CA TRP A 130 -18.65 13.88 15.46
C TRP A 130 -20.10 14.24 15.15
N ARG A 131 -20.35 14.74 13.96
CA ARG A 131 -21.69 14.86 13.40
C ARG A 131 -22.21 13.49 12.98
N ARG A 132 -21.32 12.67 12.35
CA ARG A 132 -21.61 11.33 11.88
C ARG A 132 -20.35 10.47 11.87
N SER A 133 -20.53 9.17 11.99
CA SER A 133 -19.49 8.20 11.69
C SER A 133 -20.08 7.00 10.96
N TYR A 134 -19.28 6.45 10.04
CA TYR A 134 -19.59 5.20 9.36
C TYR A 134 -18.46 4.21 9.62
N ILE A 135 -18.79 3.06 10.17
CA ILE A 135 -17.80 2.06 10.59
C ILE A 135 -18.06 0.77 9.81
N VAL A 136 -17.00 0.22 9.25
CA VAL A 136 -17.03 -1.05 8.51
C VAL A 136 -15.89 -1.94 8.98
N ASP A 137 -16.25 -3.15 9.42
CA ASP A 137 -15.29 -4.18 9.81
C ASP A 137 -15.37 -5.33 8.81
N PHE A 138 -14.22 -5.74 8.28
CA PHE A 138 -14.14 -6.90 7.40
C PHE A 138 -12.82 -7.63 7.59
N GLY A 139 -12.81 -8.91 7.28
CA GLY A 139 -11.64 -9.76 7.44
C GLY A 139 -11.60 -10.91 6.45
N MET A 140 -10.49 -11.65 6.47
CA MET A 140 -10.27 -12.87 5.68
C MET A 140 -10.47 -14.10 6.55
#